data_0ad5092990b29d2f97f2a16103f72fa5
#
_entry.id   0ad5092990b29d2f97f2a16103f72fa5
#
_cell.length_a   1.000
_cell.length_b   1.000
_cell.length_c   1.000
_cell.angle_alpha   90.00
_cell.angle_beta   90.00
_cell.angle_gamma   90.00
#
_symmetry.space_group_name_H-M   'P 1'
#
loop_
_entity.id
_entity.type
_entity.pdbx_description
1 polymer ?
#
loop_
_entity_poly.entity_id
_entity_poly.type
_entity_poly.pdbx_seq_one_letter_code
_entity_poly.pdbx_strand_id
1 'polypeptide(L)'
;MKKFFITVVLSLSCVLSVSAQKQTEASTLNLIGKPFESTPNPYHRVDTLVYKGFNRTENRQLRCSAGMAVLFKTNTRNIQITTKWGYVYSSHSTMPISYKGYDLYIKNANGQWQYAASGSLKAYKGEKTETFTLIENMDGTMHECMMYMPMYSEVISCKIGIDDDAVIEPLKSDFRHRIAVYGSSFTQGVSTDRSGMS
;
A
#
# COMPACT_ATOMS: atom_id res chain seq x y z
N MET A 1 2.44 -65.89 25.67
CA MET A 1 3.41 -64.82 25.39
C MET A 1 2.73 -63.77 24.51
N LYS A 2 2.34 -62.62 25.11
CA LYS A 2 1.68 -61.52 24.40
C LYS A 2 2.77 -60.54 23.95
N LYS A 3 2.94 -60.36 22.63
CA LYS A 3 3.86 -59.35 22.06
C LYS A 3 3.18 -58.00 22.11
N PHE A 4 3.73 -57.08 22.88
CA PHE A 4 3.37 -55.64 22.89
C PHE A 4 4.03 -54.96 21.67
N PHE A 5 3.23 -54.50 20.73
CA PHE A 5 3.69 -53.57 19.68
C PHE A 5 3.62 -52.14 20.23
N ILE A 6 4.75 -51.53 20.43
CA ILE A 6 4.85 -50.08 20.74
C ILE A 6 4.92 -49.35 19.41
N THR A 7 3.81 -48.70 19.05
CA THR A 7 3.76 -47.78 17.89
C THR A 7 4.26 -46.42 18.36
N VAL A 8 5.46 -46.02 17.97
CA VAL A 8 5.99 -44.68 18.17
C VAL A 8 5.38 -43.78 17.11
N VAL A 9 4.44 -42.91 17.51
CA VAL A 9 3.90 -41.88 16.66
C VAL A 9 4.87 -40.68 16.70
N LEU A 10 5.66 -40.50 15.64
CA LEU A 10 6.49 -39.33 15.43
C LEU A 10 5.60 -38.17 14.99
N SER A 11 5.20 -37.33 15.92
CA SER A 11 4.51 -36.07 15.59
C SER A 11 5.51 -35.06 15.00
N LEU A 12 5.51 -34.93 13.68
CA LEU A 12 6.22 -33.89 12.95
C LEU A 12 5.50 -32.57 13.19
N SER A 13 5.92 -31.84 14.24
CA SER A 13 5.46 -30.47 14.45
C SER A 13 6.12 -29.58 13.38
N CYS A 14 5.39 -29.26 12.31
CA CYS A 14 5.72 -28.15 11.45
C CYS A 14 5.67 -26.87 12.29
N VAL A 15 6.80 -26.38 12.74
CA VAL A 15 6.95 -25.03 13.26
C VAL A 15 6.80 -24.10 12.07
N LEU A 16 5.60 -23.57 11.87
CA LEU A 16 5.39 -22.43 10.99
C LEU A 16 6.12 -21.27 11.64
N SER A 17 7.31 -20.98 11.13
CA SER A 17 8.06 -19.78 11.48
C SER A 17 7.24 -18.59 10.99
N VAL A 18 6.43 -18.00 11.87
CA VAL A 18 5.89 -16.66 11.65
C VAL A 18 7.09 -15.73 11.76
N SER A 19 7.72 -15.43 10.64
CA SER A 19 8.74 -14.39 10.59
C SER A 19 8.08 -13.08 11.02
N ALA A 20 8.54 -12.51 12.12
CA ALA A 20 8.14 -11.18 12.52
C ALA A 20 8.69 -10.23 11.46
N GLN A 21 7.83 -9.52 10.74
CA GLN A 21 8.27 -8.59 9.72
C GLN A 21 8.53 -7.21 10.32
N LYS A 22 9.69 -6.64 9.98
CA LYS A 22 10.02 -5.26 10.29
C LYS A 22 9.06 -4.33 9.56
N GLN A 23 8.28 -3.53 10.31
CA GLN A 23 7.28 -2.63 9.76
C GLN A 23 7.72 -1.17 9.84
N THR A 24 7.61 -0.45 8.73
CA THR A 24 7.92 0.98 8.62
C THR A 24 6.66 1.74 8.21
N GLU A 25 6.31 2.81 8.94
CA GLU A 25 5.20 3.69 8.58
C GLU A 25 5.54 4.42 7.28
N ALA A 26 4.73 4.28 6.24
CA ALA A 26 5.03 4.77 4.90
C ALA A 26 5.20 6.29 4.83
N SER A 27 4.55 7.04 5.73
CA SER A 27 4.70 8.50 5.82
C SER A 27 6.06 8.96 6.33
N THR A 28 6.88 8.08 6.90
CA THR A 28 8.26 8.39 7.30
C THR A 28 9.26 8.23 6.14
N LEU A 29 8.80 7.66 5.04
CA LEU A 29 9.52 7.57 3.78
C LEU A 29 9.23 8.81 2.92
N ASN A 30 9.53 8.79 1.62
CA ASN A 30 9.26 9.93 0.75
C ASN A 30 7.86 9.81 0.11
N LEU A 31 6.89 10.54 0.65
CA LEU A 31 5.52 10.60 0.15
C LEU A 31 5.40 11.71 -0.91
N ILE A 32 5.06 11.34 -2.14
CA ILE A 32 4.93 12.25 -3.30
C ILE A 32 3.49 12.32 -3.82
N GLY A 33 3.23 13.22 -4.78
CA GLY A 33 1.90 13.39 -5.41
C GLY A 33 0.89 14.12 -4.52
N LYS A 34 1.32 14.66 -3.38
CA LYS A 34 0.48 15.41 -2.46
C LYS A 34 0.37 16.87 -2.92
N PRO A 35 -0.84 17.44 -3.13
CA PRO A 35 -1.00 18.82 -3.57
C PRO A 35 -0.61 19.84 -2.47
N PHE A 36 -0.85 19.50 -1.20
CA PHE A 36 -0.48 20.32 -0.04
C PHE A 36 0.52 19.58 0.85
N GLU A 37 1.61 20.22 1.22
CA GLU A 37 2.69 19.58 2.00
C GLU A 37 2.25 19.20 3.41
N SER A 38 1.45 20.05 4.06
CA SER A 38 0.98 19.82 5.43
C SER A 38 -0.50 19.51 5.45
N THR A 39 -0.85 18.34 6.02
CA THR A 39 -2.21 17.95 6.39
C THR A 39 -2.14 17.19 7.71
N PRO A 40 -3.17 17.24 8.58
CA PRO A 40 -3.16 16.54 9.88
C PRO A 40 -2.93 15.04 9.77
N ASN A 41 -3.44 14.41 8.69
CA ASN A 41 -3.10 13.05 8.31
C ASN A 41 -2.23 13.11 7.04
N PRO A 42 -1.02 12.51 7.04
CA PRO A 42 -0.09 12.59 5.90
C PRO A 42 -0.66 12.01 4.60
N TYR A 43 -1.61 11.11 4.67
CA TYR A 43 -2.24 10.46 3.52
C TYR A 43 -3.44 11.22 2.96
N HIS A 44 -3.86 12.33 3.56
CA HIS A 44 -4.90 13.19 3.02
C HIS A 44 -4.35 14.14 1.95
N ARG A 45 -5.07 14.28 0.84
CA ARG A 45 -4.72 15.24 -0.22
C ARG A 45 -4.94 16.69 0.21
N VAL A 46 -5.98 16.93 1.01
CA VAL A 46 -6.39 18.27 1.44
C VAL A 46 -6.68 18.28 2.94
N ASP A 47 -6.31 19.36 3.60
CA ASP A 47 -6.74 19.62 4.98
C ASP A 47 -8.17 20.13 5.00
N THR A 48 -9.12 19.23 5.24
CA THR A 48 -10.56 19.54 5.31
C THR A 48 -10.96 20.26 6.61
N LEU A 49 -10.02 20.46 7.56
CA LEU A 49 -10.23 21.32 8.74
C LEU A 49 -9.97 22.78 8.42
N VAL A 50 -9.06 23.05 7.51
CA VAL A 50 -8.70 24.41 7.04
C VAL A 50 -9.59 24.81 5.87
N TYR A 51 -9.64 24.00 4.83
CA TYR A 51 -10.42 24.29 3.62
C TYR A 51 -11.87 23.85 3.79
N LYS A 52 -12.76 24.83 3.88
CA LYS A 52 -14.21 24.66 4.13
C LYS A 52 -15.02 24.82 2.83
N GLY A 53 -16.31 24.55 2.93
CA GLY A 53 -17.25 24.72 1.82
C GLY A 53 -17.59 23.42 1.06
N PHE A 54 -16.94 22.33 1.41
CA PHE A 54 -17.20 21.02 0.81
C PHE A 54 -18.30 20.26 1.57
N ASN A 55 -19.17 19.59 0.84
CA ASN A 55 -20.18 18.72 1.42
C ASN A 55 -19.53 17.44 2.02
N ARG A 56 -20.34 16.58 2.65
CA ARG A 56 -19.87 15.35 3.30
C ARG A 56 -19.12 14.39 2.36
N THR A 57 -19.63 14.24 1.13
CA THR A 57 -19.04 13.33 0.12
C THR A 57 -17.73 13.88 -0.39
N GLU A 58 -17.68 15.15 -0.72
CA GLU A 58 -16.47 15.84 -1.18
C GLU A 58 -15.36 15.80 -0.12
N ASN A 59 -15.70 16.06 1.15
CA ASN A 59 -14.75 15.95 2.26
C ASN A 59 -14.17 14.53 2.38
N ARG A 60 -14.96 13.47 2.14
CA ARG A 60 -14.46 12.09 2.13
C ARG A 60 -13.51 11.86 0.96
N GLN A 61 -13.83 12.34 -0.24
CA GLN A 61 -13.00 12.22 -1.43
C GLN A 61 -11.66 12.95 -1.27
N LEU A 62 -11.67 14.16 -0.70
CA LEU A 62 -10.47 14.96 -0.46
C LEU A 62 -9.48 14.31 0.53
N ARG A 63 -9.97 13.42 1.40
CA ARG A 63 -9.16 12.63 2.33
C ARG A 63 -8.62 11.31 1.76
N CYS A 64 -9.02 10.94 0.54
CA CYS A 64 -8.43 9.79 -0.14
C CYS A 64 -7.06 10.15 -0.74
N SER A 65 -6.25 9.13 -1.03
CA SER A 65 -4.85 9.29 -1.43
C SER A 65 -4.61 9.19 -2.95
N ALA A 66 -5.65 9.42 -3.78
CA ALA A 66 -5.51 9.32 -5.25
C ALA A 66 -4.35 10.19 -5.77
N GLY A 67 -3.53 9.63 -6.65
CA GLY A 67 -2.35 10.29 -7.21
C GLY A 67 -1.14 10.40 -6.27
N MET A 68 -1.24 9.91 -5.04
CA MET A 68 -0.12 9.87 -4.10
C MET A 68 0.65 8.55 -4.22
N ALA A 69 1.96 8.62 -4.05
CA ALA A 69 2.82 7.45 -4.00
C ALA A 69 3.92 7.59 -2.95
N VAL A 70 4.48 6.47 -2.53
CA VAL A 70 5.61 6.38 -1.60
C VAL A 70 6.84 5.93 -2.37
N LEU A 71 7.93 6.70 -2.29
CA LEU A 71 9.23 6.35 -2.86
C LEU A 71 10.15 5.80 -1.78
N PHE A 72 10.73 4.62 -2.01
CA PHE A 72 11.65 3.98 -1.08
C PHE A 72 12.62 3.06 -1.80
N LYS A 73 13.69 2.67 -1.10
CA LYS A 73 14.61 1.61 -1.51
C LYS A 73 14.51 0.45 -0.55
N THR A 74 14.64 -0.77 -1.04
CA THR A 74 14.67 -1.97 -0.21
C THR A 74 15.37 -3.12 -0.91
N ASN A 75 15.99 -4.00 -0.13
CA ASN A 75 16.55 -5.28 -0.59
C ASN A 75 15.74 -6.48 -0.07
N THR A 76 14.50 -6.26 0.32
CA THR A 76 13.62 -7.33 0.79
C THR A 76 13.22 -8.28 -0.35
N ARG A 77 12.90 -9.51 -0.01
CA ARG A 77 12.30 -10.48 -0.94
C ARG A 77 10.78 -10.40 -0.95
N ASN A 78 10.20 -9.90 0.13
CA ASN A 78 8.75 -9.86 0.31
C ASN A 78 8.31 -8.49 0.84
N ILE A 79 7.23 -7.95 0.29
CA ILE A 79 6.60 -6.72 0.78
C ILE A 79 5.19 -7.02 1.23
N GLN A 80 4.90 -6.73 2.48
CA GLN A 80 3.56 -6.72 3.05
C GLN A 80 3.07 -5.31 3.27
N ILE A 81 1.77 -5.10 3.12
CA ILE A 81 1.14 -3.81 3.43
C ILE A 81 0.12 -4.02 4.53
N THR A 82 0.27 -3.26 5.61
CA THR A 82 -0.71 -3.18 6.69
C THR A 82 -1.33 -1.80 6.70
N THR A 83 -2.63 -1.72 6.44
CA THR A 83 -3.35 -0.45 6.36
C THR A 83 -4.41 -0.35 7.45
N LYS A 84 -4.42 0.77 8.16
CA LYS A 84 -5.55 1.19 8.99
C LYS A 84 -6.44 2.12 8.19
N TRP A 85 -7.70 1.75 8.06
CA TRP A 85 -8.68 2.47 7.27
C TRP A 85 -9.50 3.45 8.11
N GLY A 86 -9.83 4.60 7.50
CA GLY A 86 -10.91 5.48 7.93
C GLY A 86 -12.19 5.17 7.14
N TYR A 87 -12.55 6.08 6.23
CA TYR A 87 -13.65 5.83 5.30
C TYR A 87 -13.23 4.86 4.20
N VAL A 88 -14.01 3.83 3.99
CA VAL A 88 -13.84 2.88 2.86
C VAL A 88 -14.98 3.08 1.88
N TYR A 89 -14.63 3.39 0.63
CA TYR A 89 -15.57 3.44 -0.47
C TYR A 89 -16.02 2.03 -0.85
N SER A 90 -17.27 1.89 -1.20
CA SER A 90 -17.84 0.64 -1.70
C SER A 90 -18.85 0.96 -2.78
N SER A 91 -18.65 0.43 -3.97
CA SER A 91 -19.53 0.62 -5.12
C SER A 91 -19.53 -0.60 -6.01
N HIS A 92 -20.64 -0.84 -6.71
CA HIS A 92 -20.73 -1.88 -7.71
C HIS A 92 -19.96 -1.56 -9.00
N SER A 93 -19.64 -0.29 -9.23
CA SER A 93 -18.96 0.20 -10.44
C SER A 93 -17.44 0.35 -10.30
N THR A 94 -16.87 0.04 -9.12
CA THR A 94 -15.44 0.22 -8.86
C THR A 94 -14.90 -1.01 -8.16
N MET A 95 -13.85 -1.59 -8.72
CA MET A 95 -13.24 -2.81 -8.18
C MET A 95 -12.49 -2.56 -6.85
N PRO A 96 -12.41 -3.56 -5.95
CA PRO A 96 -11.65 -3.46 -4.70
C PRO A 96 -10.22 -2.96 -4.89
N ILE A 97 -9.54 -3.40 -5.94
CA ILE A 97 -8.17 -3.01 -6.24
C ILE A 97 -8.02 -1.50 -6.54
N SER A 98 -9.06 -0.87 -7.11
CA SER A 98 -9.04 0.57 -7.35
C SER A 98 -9.29 1.38 -6.07
N TYR A 99 -10.24 0.98 -5.22
CA TYR A 99 -10.57 1.79 -4.05
C TYR A 99 -9.76 1.48 -2.80
N LYS A 100 -9.16 0.28 -2.68
CA LYS A 100 -8.32 -0.16 -1.54
C LYS A 100 -6.95 -0.67 -1.97
N GLY A 101 -6.66 -0.73 -3.27
CA GLY A 101 -5.44 -1.34 -3.78
C GLY A 101 -4.23 -0.45 -3.73
N TYR A 102 -3.09 -1.11 -3.79
CA TYR A 102 -1.77 -0.52 -3.92
C TYR A 102 -1.12 -1.07 -5.18
N ASP A 103 -0.38 -0.22 -5.91
CA ASP A 103 0.41 -0.63 -7.06
C ASP A 103 1.89 -0.38 -6.79
N LEU A 104 2.70 -1.39 -7.06
CA LEU A 104 4.14 -1.32 -6.94
C LEU A 104 4.79 -1.21 -8.32
N TYR A 105 5.66 -0.24 -8.46
CA TYR A 105 6.58 -0.09 -9.58
C TYR A 105 8.01 -0.20 -9.07
N ILE A 106 8.87 -0.86 -9.83
CA ILE A 106 10.30 -1.02 -9.54
C ILE A 106 11.08 -0.41 -10.70
N LYS A 107 12.14 0.32 -10.39
CA LYS A 107 13.00 0.93 -11.40
C LYS A 107 13.92 -0.13 -12.00
N ASN A 108 13.92 -0.26 -13.32
CA ASN A 108 14.80 -1.19 -14.01
C ASN A 108 16.23 -0.65 -14.16
N ALA A 109 17.14 -1.46 -14.70
CA ALA A 109 18.53 -1.09 -14.92
C ALA A 109 18.73 0.13 -15.84
N ASN A 110 17.73 0.46 -16.68
CA ASN A 110 17.75 1.63 -17.56
C ASN A 110 17.17 2.88 -16.88
N GLY A 111 16.85 2.82 -15.60
CA GLY A 111 16.26 3.92 -14.84
C GLY A 111 14.77 4.18 -15.10
N GLN A 112 14.06 3.23 -15.71
CA GLN A 112 12.64 3.37 -16.04
C GLN A 112 11.77 2.64 -15.00
N TRP A 113 10.67 3.26 -14.58
CA TRP A 113 9.69 2.64 -13.72
C TRP A 113 8.90 1.56 -14.48
N GLN A 114 8.91 0.35 -13.95
CA GLN A 114 8.16 -0.79 -14.47
C GLN A 114 7.17 -1.30 -13.45
N TYR A 115 5.96 -1.59 -13.90
CA TYR A 115 4.96 -2.25 -13.08
C TYR A 115 5.48 -3.61 -12.59
N ALA A 116 5.38 -3.84 -11.27
CA ALA A 116 5.84 -5.06 -10.63
C ALA A 116 4.68 -5.88 -10.03
N ALA A 117 3.80 -5.23 -9.28
CA ALA A 117 2.70 -5.90 -8.61
C ALA A 117 1.57 -4.94 -8.27
N SER A 118 0.36 -5.49 -8.10
CA SER A 118 -0.73 -4.79 -7.43
C SER A 118 -1.47 -5.75 -6.52
N GLY A 119 -2.03 -5.21 -5.44
CA GLY A 119 -2.77 -6.00 -4.48
C GLY A 119 -3.78 -5.18 -3.71
N SER A 120 -4.84 -5.86 -3.29
CA SER A 120 -5.84 -5.33 -2.38
C SER A 120 -6.46 -6.45 -1.56
N LEU A 121 -7.13 -6.09 -0.50
CA LEU A 121 -7.90 -7.02 0.30
C LEU A 121 -9.28 -7.25 -0.31
N LYS A 122 -9.73 -8.50 -0.24
CA LYS A 122 -10.94 -8.98 -0.94
C LYS A 122 -12.26 -8.44 -0.38
N ALA A 123 -12.30 -7.87 0.83
CA ALA A 123 -13.56 -7.64 1.53
C ALA A 123 -14.17 -6.27 1.28
N TYR A 124 -15.43 -6.23 0.91
CA TYR A 124 -16.29 -5.03 0.90
C TYR A 124 -16.52 -4.46 2.32
N LYS A 125 -16.43 -5.32 3.33
CA LYS A 125 -16.54 -4.98 4.75
C LYS A 125 -15.29 -5.49 5.44
N GLY A 126 -14.18 -4.82 5.18
CA GLY A 126 -12.92 -5.13 5.82
C GLY A 126 -12.88 -4.69 7.26
N GLU A 127 -11.98 -5.27 8.02
CA GLU A 127 -11.63 -4.78 9.35
C GLU A 127 -11.03 -3.37 9.23
N LYS A 128 -11.02 -2.64 10.36
CA LYS A 128 -10.39 -1.31 10.40
C LYS A 128 -8.89 -1.34 10.11
N THR A 129 -8.26 -2.49 10.35
CA THR A 129 -6.84 -2.74 10.03
C THR A 129 -6.74 -4.06 9.26
N GLU A 130 -6.09 -4.02 8.14
CA GLU A 130 -5.95 -5.15 7.23
C GLU A 130 -4.51 -5.27 6.76
N THR A 131 -4.04 -6.51 6.56
CA THR A 131 -2.70 -6.83 6.07
C THR A 131 -2.80 -7.77 4.86
N PHE A 132 -1.97 -7.54 3.84
CA PHE A 132 -1.83 -8.43 2.69
C PHE A 132 -0.41 -8.37 2.13
N THR A 133 -0.02 -9.42 1.43
CA THR A 133 1.25 -9.46 0.70
C THR A 133 1.10 -8.79 -0.67
N LEU A 134 1.94 -7.78 -0.94
CA LEU A 134 1.92 -7.03 -2.20
C LEU A 134 2.77 -7.72 -3.27
N ILE A 135 3.97 -8.19 -2.90
CA ILE A 135 4.88 -8.93 -3.77
C ILE A 135 5.71 -9.91 -2.95
N GLU A 136 6.07 -11.05 -3.56
CA GLU A 136 6.90 -12.10 -2.98
C GLU A 136 8.01 -12.52 -3.94
N ASN A 137 9.04 -13.17 -3.39
CA ASN A 137 10.14 -13.78 -4.14
C ASN A 137 10.94 -12.82 -5.00
N MET A 138 11.15 -11.57 -4.54
CA MET A 138 12.13 -10.67 -5.13
C MET A 138 13.55 -11.24 -4.95
N ASP A 139 14.51 -10.78 -5.75
CA ASP A 139 15.87 -11.32 -5.78
C ASP A 139 16.74 -10.98 -4.56
N GLY A 140 16.27 -10.09 -3.67
CA GLY A 140 17.00 -9.66 -2.47
C GLY A 140 18.09 -8.61 -2.75
N THR A 141 18.18 -8.08 -3.95
CA THR A 141 19.03 -6.93 -4.27
C THR A 141 18.35 -5.61 -3.93
N MET A 142 19.10 -4.50 -3.90
CA MET A 142 18.55 -3.19 -3.61
C MET A 142 17.74 -2.66 -4.80
N HIS A 143 16.44 -2.48 -4.61
CA HIS A 143 15.50 -1.94 -5.59
C HIS A 143 15.03 -0.54 -5.23
N GLU A 144 14.90 0.34 -6.21
CA GLU A 144 14.15 1.58 -6.11
C GLU A 144 12.67 1.29 -6.41
N CYS A 145 11.81 1.63 -5.45
CA CYS A 145 10.39 1.31 -5.45
C CYS A 145 9.52 2.56 -5.41
N MET A 146 8.42 2.53 -6.14
CA MET A 146 7.34 3.52 -6.09
C MET A 146 6.02 2.78 -5.89
N MET A 147 5.37 3.04 -4.76
CA MET A 147 4.11 2.40 -4.39
C MET A 147 2.98 3.43 -4.41
N TYR A 148 2.06 3.31 -5.37
CA TYR A 148 0.84 4.13 -5.42
C TYR A 148 -0.14 3.73 -4.34
N MET A 149 -0.81 4.75 -3.79
CA MET A 149 -1.76 4.64 -2.68
C MET A 149 -3.20 4.44 -3.19
N PRO A 150 -4.11 3.92 -2.35
CA PRO A 150 -5.53 3.72 -2.70
C PRO A 150 -6.23 5.01 -3.12
N MET A 151 -7.05 4.93 -4.17
CA MET A 151 -7.69 6.12 -4.75
C MET A 151 -8.96 6.56 -4.03
N TYR A 152 -9.77 5.62 -3.50
CA TYR A 152 -11.12 5.92 -3.01
C TYR A 152 -11.35 5.53 -1.54
N SER A 153 -10.32 5.17 -0.80
CA SER A 153 -10.42 4.89 0.64
C SER A 153 -9.49 5.79 1.44
N GLU A 154 -9.94 6.19 2.61
CA GLU A 154 -9.16 7.01 3.53
C GLU A 154 -8.14 6.12 4.26
N VAL A 155 -6.87 6.37 4.05
CA VAL A 155 -5.77 5.73 4.76
C VAL A 155 -5.48 6.53 6.03
N ILE A 156 -5.58 5.89 7.19
CA ILE A 156 -5.20 6.49 8.49
C ILE A 156 -3.74 6.21 8.81
N SER A 157 -3.27 5.01 8.49
CA SER A 157 -1.89 4.56 8.65
C SER A 157 -1.62 3.50 7.60
N CYS A 158 -0.41 3.53 7.02
CA CYS A 158 0.08 2.54 6.08
C CYS A 158 1.46 2.10 6.50
N LYS A 159 1.63 0.82 6.82
CA LYS A 159 2.93 0.25 7.15
C LYS A 159 3.39 -0.68 6.04
N ILE A 160 4.64 -0.52 5.66
CA ILE A 160 5.36 -1.41 4.74
C ILE A 160 6.15 -2.40 5.58
N GLY A 161 5.78 -3.67 5.49
CA GLY A 161 6.44 -4.81 6.12
C GLY A 161 7.47 -5.40 5.16
N ILE A 162 8.67 -5.64 5.66
CA ILE A 162 9.80 -6.25 4.94
C ILE A 162 10.39 -7.40 5.76
N ASP A 163 11.21 -8.23 5.14
CA ASP A 163 11.93 -9.30 5.84
C ASP A 163 12.85 -8.71 6.93
N ASP A 164 13.09 -9.46 8.02
CA ASP A 164 13.79 -8.96 9.21
C ASP A 164 15.24 -8.54 8.94
N ASP A 165 15.92 -9.21 8.01
CA ASP A 165 17.30 -8.96 7.58
C ASP A 165 17.41 -7.88 6.50
N ALA A 166 16.26 -7.39 5.98
CA ALA A 166 16.22 -6.39 4.94
C ALA A 166 16.26 -4.95 5.49
N VAL A 167 16.59 -4.02 4.59
CA VAL A 167 16.57 -2.58 4.85
C VAL A 167 15.49 -1.92 4.02
N ILE A 168 14.90 -0.85 4.55
CA ILE A 168 14.03 0.08 3.83
C ILE A 168 14.47 1.51 4.14
N GLU A 169 14.64 2.32 3.09
CA GLU A 169 15.13 3.69 3.18
C GLU A 169 14.30 4.62 2.30
N PRO A 170 14.15 5.90 2.64
CA PRO A 170 13.52 6.88 1.76
C PRO A 170 14.29 7.02 0.45
N LEU A 171 13.59 7.04 -0.67
CA LEU A 171 14.17 7.37 -1.99
C LEU A 171 13.83 8.81 -2.35
N LYS A 172 14.85 9.63 -2.64
CA LYS A 172 14.62 10.99 -3.13
C LYS A 172 13.99 10.96 -4.52
N SER A 173 12.98 11.78 -4.74
CA SER A 173 12.36 11.94 -6.06
C SER A 173 13.34 12.58 -7.04
N ASP A 174 13.42 12.01 -8.25
CA ASP A 174 14.12 12.55 -9.41
C ASP A 174 13.19 13.27 -10.40
N PHE A 175 11.91 13.39 -10.07
CA PHE A 175 10.93 14.12 -10.88
C PHE A 175 11.23 15.61 -10.87
N ARG A 176 11.38 16.20 -12.08
CA ARG A 176 11.74 17.62 -12.27
C ARG A 176 10.54 18.57 -12.15
N HIS A 177 9.34 18.05 -12.38
CA HIS A 177 8.11 18.85 -12.45
C HIS A 177 7.04 18.25 -11.57
N ARG A 178 6.19 19.13 -11.02
CA ARG A 178 4.95 18.75 -10.35
C ARG A 178 3.79 19.17 -11.24
N ILE A 179 2.90 18.23 -11.52
CA ILE A 179 1.69 18.47 -12.30
C ILE A 179 0.49 18.25 -11.37
N ALA A 180 -0.35 19.27 -11.25
CA ALA A 180 -1.62 19.16 -10.54
C ALA A 180 -2.73 19.06 -11.59
N VAL A 181 -3.54 18.00 -11.50
CA VAL A 181 -4.70 17.79 -12.36
C VAL A 181 -5.95 17.96 -11.52
N TYR A 182 -6.79 18.91 -11.92
CA TYR A 182 -8.08 19.18 -11.29
C TYR A 182 -9.21 18.71 -12.18
N GLY A 183 -10.17 17.95 -11.61
CA GLY A 183 -11.28 17.43 -12.39
C GLY A 183 -12.30 16.67 -11.54
N SER A 184 -13.12 15.87 -12.20
CA SER A 184 -14.19 15.06 -11.59
C SER A 184 -13.67 13.72 -11.04
N SER A 185 -14.58 12.82 -10.71
CA SER A 185 -14.28 11.43 -10.34
C SER A 185 -13.48 10.66 -11.41
N PHE A 186 -13.57 11.04 -12.67
CA PHE A 186 -12.73 10.46 -13.74
C PHE A 186 -11.26 10.81 -13.54
N THR A 187 -10.96 12.05 -13.20
CA THR A 187 -9.60 12.49 -12.87
C THR A 187 -9.06 11.82 -11.58
N GLN A 188 -9.93 11.51 -10.63
CA GLN A 188 -9.56 10.75 -9.43
C GLN A 188 -9.34 9.26 -9.74
N GLY A 189 -9.75 8.77 -10.92
CA GLY A 189 -9.53 7.39 -11.35
C GLY A 189 -10.72 6.45 -11.12
N VAL A 190 -11.98 6.96 -11.17
CA VAL A 190 -13.15 6.09 -11.08
C VAL A 190 -13.14 5.07 -12.22
N SER A 191 -13.41 3.81 -11.90
CA SER A 191 -13.43 2.66 -12.82
C SER A 191 -12.10 2.36 -13.52
N THR A 192 -10.98 2.88 -13.02
CA THR A 192 -9.65 2.41 -13.46
C THR A 192 -9.38 1.02 -12.88
N ASP A 193 -8.51 0.27 -13.52
CA ASP A 193 -8.19 -1.10 -13.12
C ASP A 193 -7.40 -1.14 -11.80
N ARG A 194 -6.56 -0.13 -11.51
CA ARG A 194 -5.71 -0.07 -10.34
C ARG A 194 -5.21 1.34 -10.03
N SER A 195 -4.60 1.52 -8.87
CA SER A 195 -4.21 2.83 -8.31
C SER A 195 -3.20 3.62 -9.14
N GLY A 196 -2.26 2.95 -9.80
CA GLY A 196 -1.26 3.60 -10.65
C GLY A 196 -1.75 3.96 -12.07
N MET A 197 -3.04 3.81 -12.33
CA MET A 197 -3.69 4.14 -13.63
C MET A 197 -4.54 5.41 -13.57
N SER A 198 -4.55 6.12 -12.43
CA SER A 198 -5.27 7.39 -12.24
C SER A 198 -4.46 8.60 -12.65
#